data_870b469dbfd9bee097752bf768182b04
#
_entry.id   870b469dbfd9bee097752bf768182b04
#
_cell.length_a   1.000
_cell.length_b   1.000
_cell.length_c   1.000
_cell.angle_alpha   90.00
_cell.angle_beta   90.00
_cell.angle_gamma   90.00
#
_symmetry.space_group_name_H-M   'P 1'
#
loop_
_entity.id
_entity.type
_entity.pdbx_description
1 polymer ?
#
loop_
_entity_poly.entity_id
_entity_poly.type
_entity_poly.pdbx_seq_one_letter_code
_entity_poly.pdbx_strand_id
1 'polypeptide(L)'
;NDSVTKAVITVPAYFNDAQRQATKDAGKIAGLEVLRIINEPTAASLAYGFEKKANETILVFDLGGGTFDVSTLEVGDGVFEVLSTSGDTHLGGDDFDKRIVDYLAGEFQKNEGVDLLKDRQALQRLMESAEKAKIELSNLTQTQISLPFITATADGPKHIEENLTRAKFEEICSDLIDRCRTPVEQALKDADLKLSDIDEVILVGGSTRIPAVFELVKKIAGKEPNCTVNPDEVVALGAAVQAGVLAGEVSDIVLLDVTPLSLGLETLGGVMTKQIPRNTTLPTSKSETFSTAADGQTSVEINVLQGEREFVKDNKSLGTFRLDGIPPAPRGVPQIEVKFDIDANGILGVTAIDKGSNKQADIKI
;
A
#
# COMPACT_ATOMS: atom_id res chain seq x y z
N ASN A 1 -14.17 29.56 -13.61
CA ASN A 1 -14.69 28.17 -13.64
C ASN A 1 -14.02 27.44 -14.78
N ASP A 2 -12.84 26.87 -14.50
CA ASP A 2 -12.15 26.03 -15.46
C ASP A 2 -12.59 24.57 -15.30
N SER A 3 -12.61 23.83 -16.40
CA SER A 3 -12.94 22.42 -16.42
C SER A 3 -11.70 21.62 -16.06
N VAL A 4 -11.73 20.89 -14.97
CA VAL A 4 -10.66 19.97 -14.57
C VAL A 4 -10.84 18.65 -15.31
N THR A 5 -9.90 18.32 -16.20
CA THR A 5 -9.96 17.13 -17.07
C THR A 5 -8.81 16.16 -16.88
N LYS A 6 -7.73 16.57 -16.19
CA LYS A 6 -6.51 15.78 -15.96
C LYS A 6 -6.23 15.65 -14.48
N ALA A 7 -5.66 14.51 -14.08
CA ALA A 7 -5.34 14.24 -12.69
C ALA A 7 -4.05 13.44 -12.51
N VAL A 8 -3.35 13.72 -11.41
CA VAL A 8 -2.39 12.81 -10.77
C VAL A 8 -3.12 12.20 -9.58
N ILE A 9 -3.09 10.88 -9.45
CA ILE A 9 -3.79 10.15 -8.38
C ILE A 9 -2.77 9.37 -7.57
N THR A 10 -2.90 9.45 -6.25
CA THR A 10 -2.03 8.71 -5.32
C THR A 10 -2.63 7.35 -4.97
N VAL A 11 -1.76 6.41 -4.66
CA VAL A 11 -2.11 5.08 -4.16
C VAL A 11 -1.15 4.67 -3.03
N PRO A 12 -1.59 3.83 -2.08
CA PRO A 12 -0.69 3.20 -1.13
C PRO A 12 0.48 2.51 -1.83
N ALA A 13 1.69 2.64 -1.27
CA ALA A 13 2.89 2.11 -1.92
C ALA A 13 2.85 0.59 -2.08
N TYR A 14 2.21 -0.11 -1.13
CA TYR A 14 2.13 -1.57 -1.12
C TYR A 14 0.92 -2.15 -1.87
N PHE A 15 0.18 -1.30 -2.62
CA PHE A 15 -0.86 -1.78 -3.53
C PHE A 15 -0.27 -2.69 -4.59
N ASN A 16 -0.97 -3.81 -4.85
CA ASN A 16 -0.66 -4.67 -5.97
C ASN A 16 -1.15 -4.06 -7.30
N ASP A 17 -0.75 -4.67 -8.40
CA ASP A 17 -1.04 -4.16 -9.73
C ASP A 17 -2.55 -4.01 -10.02
N ALA A 18 -3.36 -4.99 -9.63
CA ALA A 18 -4.82 -4.92 -9.79
C ALA A 18 -5.46 -3.75 -9.04
N GLN A 19 -4.97 -3.42 -7.84
CA GLN A 19 -5.45 -2.28 -7.04
C GLN A 19 -5.05 -0.95 -7.69
N ARG A 20 -3.83 -0.84 -8.24
CA ARG A 20 -3.35 0.33 -9.00
C ARG A 20 -4.18 0.55 -10.25
N GLN A 21 -4.43 -0.50 -11.03
CA GLN A 21 -5.25 -0.43 -12.23
C GLN A 21 -6.70 -0.05 -11.91
N ALA A 22 -7.29 -0.60 -10.85
CA ALA A 22 -8.64 -0.25 -10.39
C ALA A 22 -8.75 1.24 -10.03
N THR A 23 -7.74 1.80 -9.37
CA THR A 23 -7.68 3.23 -9.05
C THR A 23 -7.61 4.09 -10.31
N LYS A 24 -6.77 3.70 -11.26
CA LYS A 24 -6.65 4.38 -12.57
C LYS A 24 -7.97 4.34 -13.35
N ASP A 25 -8.64 3.21 -13.36
CA ASP A 25 -9.93 3.03 -14.04
C ASP A 25 -11.04 3.84 -13.35
N ALA A 26 -11.04 3.92 -12.02
CA ALA A 26 -11.96 4.78 -11.28
C ALA A 26 -11.81 6.26 -11.70
N GLY A 27 -10.58 6.74 -11.88
CA GLY A 27 -10.30 8.09 -12.40
C GLY A 27 -10.88 8.30 -13.80
N LYS A 28 -10.72 7.33 -14.69
CA LYS A 28 -11.31 7.37 -16.04
C LYS A 28 -12.84 7.36 -16.03
N ILE A 29 -13.43 6.52 -15.17
CA ILE A 29 -14.91 6.45 -15.00
C ILE A 29 -15.44 7.78 -14.50
N ALA A 30 -14.69 8.49 -13.65
CA ALA A 30 -15.02 9.85 -13.21
C ALA A 30 -14.84 10.93 -14.31
N GLY A 31 -14.40 10.56 -15.52
CA GLY A 31 -14.19 11.46 -16.65
C GLY A 31 -12.83 12.18 -16.65
N LEU A 32 -11.87 11.69 -15.88
CA LEU A 32 -10.52 12.27 -15.80
C LEU A 32 -9.52 11.51 -16.69
N GLU A 33 -8.65 12.24 -17.34
CA GLU A 33 -7.41 11.71 -17.91
C GLU A 33 -6.39 11.55 -16.78
N VAL A 34 -6.12 10.30 -16.38
CA VAL A 34 -5.14 10.00 -15.34
C VAL A 34 -3.75 10.03 -15.97
N LEU A 35 -3.03 11.12 -15.72
CA LEU A 35 -1.69 11.36 -16.28
C LEU A 35 -0.64 10.48 -15.57
N ARG A 36 -0.79 10.29 -14.26
CA ARG A 36 0.13 9.49 -13.46
C ARG A 36 -0.55 8.93 -12.21
N ILE A 37 -0.16 7.70 -11.86
CA ILE A 37 -0.36 7.12 -10.53
C ILE A 37 0.97 7.27 -9.78
N ILE A 38 0.94 7.78 -8.55
CA ILE A 38 2.11 7.97 -7.70
C ILE A 38 1.87 7.35 -6.33
N ASN A 39 2.89 6.76 -5.73
CA ASN A 39 2.80 6.21 -4.38
C ASN A 39 2.66 7.32 -3.33
N GLU A 40 1.82 7.11 -2.33
CA GLU A 40 1.54 8.09 -1.26
C GLU A 40 2.80 8.54 -0.51
N PRO A 41 3.69 7.64 -0.04
CA PRO A 41 4.93 8.07 0.61
C PRO A 41 5.88 8.82 -0.33
N THR A 42 5.86 8.49 -1.62
CA THR A 42 6.63 9.19 -2.63
C THR A 42 6.10 10.62 -2.85
N ALA A 43 4.77 10.77 -2.92
CA ALA A 43 4.15 12.09 -2.97
C ALA A 43 4.47 12.91 -1.71
N ALA A 44 4.37 12.31 -0.53
CA ALA A 44 4.72 12.98 0.72
C ALA A 44 6.17 13.45 0.74
N SER A 45 7.10 12.64 0.22
CA SER A 45 8.52 13.02 0.10
C SER A 45 8.73 14.20 -0.84
N LEU A 46 7.98 14.29 -1.96
CA LEU A 46 8.02 15.44 -2.86
C LEU A 46 7.60 16.72 -2.14
N ALA A 47 6.50 16.68 -1.37
CA ALA A 47 6.06 17.86 -0.62
C ALA A 47 7.08 18.28 0.46
N TYR A 48 7.66 17.30 1.16
CA TYR A 48 8.69 17.58 2.17
C TYR A 48 9.99 18.11 1.57
N GLY A 49 10.47 17.46 0.51
CA GLY A 49 11.80 17.71 -0.07
C GLY A 49 11.84 18.78 -1.15
N PHE A 50 10.68 19.34 -1.55
CA PHE A 50 10.58 20.26 -2.70
C PHE A 50 11.56 21.44 -2.63
N GLU A 51 11.78 21.98 -1.43
CA GLU A 51 12.70 23.11 -1.20
C GLU A 51 14.07 22.67 -0.63
N LYS A 52 14.30 21.38 -0.42
CA LYS A 52 15.54 20.87 0.17
C LYS A 52 16.66 20.81 -0.84
N LYS A 53 17.83 21.32 -0.43
CA LYS A 53 19.06 21.30 -1.24
C LYS A 53 20.11 20.30 -0.73
N ALA A 54 20.04 19.93 0.55
CA ALA A 54 20.92 18.93 1.13
C ALA A 54 20.38 17.53 0.87
N ASN A 55 21.26 16.57 0.66
CA ASN A 55 20.87 15.18 0.57
C ASN A 55 20.50 14.66 1.97
N GLU A 56 19.34 14.08 2.09
CA GLU A 56 18.82 13.48 3.32
C GLU A 56 18.30 12.06 3.01
N THR A 57 18.59 11.13 3.92
CA THR A 57 17.94 9.81 3.91
C THR A 57 16.72 9.89 4.84
N ILE A 58 15.54 9.73 4.30
CA ILE A 58 14.30 9.86 5.06
C ILE A 58 13.56 8.53 5.16
N LEU A 59 12.82 8.37 6.26
CA LEU A 59 11.86 7.30 6.43
C LEU A 59 10.46 7.92 6.46
N VAL A 60 9.61 7.52 5.53
CA VAL A 60 8.20 7.91 5.49
C VAL A 60 7.39 6.81 6.17
N PHE A 61 6.67 7.17 7.22
CA PHE A 61 5.79 6.29 7.98
C PHE A 61 4.35 6.74 7.74
N ASP A 62 3.65 6.01 6.90
CA ASP A 62 2.30 6.34 6.43
C ASP A 62 1.27 5.37 7.03
N LEU A 63 0.54 5.83 8.04
CA LEU A 63 -0.56 5.09 8.66
C LEU A 63 -1.87 5.82 8.38
N GLY A 64 -2.53 5.38 7.33
CA GLY A 64 -3.82 5.90 6.88
C GLY A 64 -5.02 5.27 7.58
N GLY A 65 -6.18 5.33 6.93
CA GLY A 65 -7.42 4.69 7.40
C GLY A 65 -7.42 3.18 7.24
N GLY A 66 -6.95 2.67 6.11
CA GLY A 66 -7.02 1.24 5.76
C GLY A 66 -5.69 0.54 5.54
N THR A 67 -4.61 1.29 5.32
CA THR A 67 -3.28 0.75 4.99
C THR A 67 -2.18 1.38 5.82
N PHE A 68 -1.11 0.64 5.98
CA PHE A 68 0.14 1.08 6.57
C PHE A 68 1.29 0.83 5.61
N ASP A 69 2.02 1.89 5.25
CA ASP A 69 3.17 1.85 4.36
C ASP A 69 4.39 2.50 5.01
N VAL A 70 5.55 1.91 4.76
CA VAL A 70 6.85 2.46 5.17
C VAL A 70 7.76 2.47 3.96
N SER A 71 8.34 3.64 3.65
CA SER A 71 9.32 3.78 2.59
C SER A 71 10.58 4.48 3.08
N THR A 72 11.73 4.03 2.60
CA THR A 72 13.00 4.72 2.78
C THR A 72 13.38 5.39 1.45
N LEU A 73 13.80 6.63 1.51
CA LEU A 73 14.15 7.43 0.33
C LEU A 73 15.43 8.22 0.56
N GLU A 74 16.16 8.44 -0.52
CA GLU A 74 17.14 9.53 -0.62
C GLU A 74 16.49 10.72 -1.31
N VAL A 75 16.61 11.89 -0.68
CA VAL A 75 15.99 13.14 -1.13
C VAL A 75 17.04 14.23 -1.13
N GLY A 76 17.24 14.91 -2.24
CA GLY A 76 18.12 16.05 -2.31
C GLY A 76 18.42 16.50 -3.73
N ASP A 77 18.68 17.78 -3.90
CA ASP A 77 19.08 18.41 -5.16
C ASP A 77 18.12 18.08 -6.34
N GLY A 78 16.81 18.00 -6.05
CA GLY A 78 15.78 17.68 -7.02
C GLY A 78 15.62 16.19 -7.34
N VAL A 79 16.41 15.32 -6.73
CA VAL A 79 16.31 13.86 -6.89
C VAL A 79 15.55 13.25 -5.70
N PHE A 80 14.59 12.39 -6.00
CA PHE A 80 13.80 11.65 -5.03
C PHE A 80 13.86 10.16 -5.44
N GLU A 81 14.66 9.40 -4.72
CA GLU A 81 14.89 7.99 -5.01
C GLU A 81 14.35 7.12 -3.87
N VAL A 82 13.37 6.28 -4.18
CA VAL A 82 12.89 5.26 -3.25
C VAL A 82 13.89 4.11 -3.23
N LEU A 83 14.42 3.80 -2.04
CA LEU A 83 15.36 2.69 -1.83
C LEU A 83 14.60 1.39 -1.53
N SER A 84 13.56 1.49 -0.70
CA SER A 84 12.72 0.35 -0.35
C SER A 84 11.33 0.79 0.08
N THR A 85 10.37 -0.11 -0.04
CA THR A 85 9.04 0.02 0.53
C THR A 85 8.59 -1.30 1.14
N SER A 86 7.84 -1.23 2.23
CA SER A 86 7.19 -2.36 2.89
C SER A 86 5.87 -1.88 3.49
N GLY A 87 4.95 -2.78 3.83
CA GLY A 87 3.66 -2.35 4.35
C GLY A 87 2.77 -3.49 4.82
N ASP A 88 1.60 -3.10 5.31
CA ASP A 88 0.50 -3.98 5.69
C ASP A 88 -0.80 -3.36 5.15
N THR A 89 -1.36 -3.96 4.10
CA THR A 89 -2.59 -3.48 3.44
C THR A 89 -3.87 -3.75 4.24
N HIS A 90 -3.74 -4.31 5.45
CA HIS A 90 -4.83 -4.61 6.37
C HIS A 90 -4.52 -4.07 7.78
N LEU A 91 -3.89 -2.90 7.85
CA LEU A 91 -3.61 -2.18 9.08
C LEU A 91 -3.81 -0.69 8.86
N GLY A 92 -4.78 -0.12 9.54
CA GLY A 92 -5.09 1.30 9.45
C GLY A 92 -6.05 1.76 10.53
N GLY A 93 -6.47 3.02 10.47
CA GLY A 93 -7.38 3.64 11.43
C GLY A 93 -8.69 2.91 11.63
N ASP A 94 -9.20 2.25 10.58
CA ASP A 94 -10.43 1.46 10.63
C ASP A 94 -10.29 0.24 11.56
N ASP A 95 -9.09 -0.34 11.68
CA ASP A 95 -8.83 -1.44 12.61
C ASP A 95 -8.86 -0.94 14.07
N PHE A 96 -8.34 0.26 14.31
CA PHE A 96 -8.42 0.91 15.63
C PHE A 96 -9.87 1.23 15.99
N ASP A 97 -10.67 1.74 15.05
CA ASP A 97 -12.09 1.98 15.24
C ASP A 97 -12.83 0.69 15.59
N LYS A 98 -12.52 -0.38 14.86
CA LYS A 98 -13.09 -1.70 15.11
C LYS A 98 -12.82 -2.21 16.53
N ARG A 99 -11.63 -1.96 17.10
CA ARG A 99 -11.32 -2.31 18.51
C ARG A 99 -12.24 -1.59 19.49
N ILE A 100 -12.55 -0.31 19.24
CA ILE A 100 -13.50 0.45 20.07
C ILE A 100 -14.92 -0.13 19.90
N VAL A 101 -15.34 -0.41 18.67
CA VAL A 101 -16.66 -1.03 18.38
C VAL A 101 -16.79 -2.37 19.12
N ASP A 102 -15.80 -3.25 18.98
CA ASP A 102 -15.80 -4.56 19.62
C ASP A 102 -15.84 -4.46 21.16
N TYR A 103 -15.10 -3.49 21.72
CA TYR A 103 -15.13 -3.18 23.16
C TYR A 103 -16.52 -2.73 23.63
N LEU A 104 -17.12 -1.72 22.97
CA LEU A 104 -18.43 -1.20 23.34
C LEU A 104 -19.54 -2.24 23.19
N ALA A 105 -19.53 -2.99 22.08
CA ALA A 105 -20.50 -4.05 21.83
C ALA A 105 -20.36 -5.21 22.84
N GLY A 106 -19.13 -5.55 23.19
CA GLY A 106 -18.83 -6.58 24.19
C GLY A 106 -19.33 -6.21 25.60
N GLU A 107 -19.06 -4.97 26.04
CA GLU A 107 -19.56 -4.47 27.33
C GLU A 107 -21.09 -4.39 27.34
N PHE A 108 -21.70 -3.91 26.25
CA PHE A 108 -23.14 -3.87 26.12
C PHE A 108 -23.78 -5.27 26.17
N GLN A 109 -23.20 -6.24 25.47
CA GLN A 109 -23.68 -7.62 25.49
C GLN A 109 -23.60 -8.27 26.87
N LYS A 110 -22.55 -7.98 27.64
CA LYS A 110 -22.41 -8.46 29.02
C LYS A 110 -23.50 -7.88 29.94
N ASN A 111 -23.83 -6.60 29.77
CA ASN A 111 -24.77 -5.87 30.64
C ASN A 111 -26.23 -6.08 30.23
N GLU A 112 -26.55 -6.10 28.95
CA GLU A 112 -27.91 -6.10 28.40
C GLU A 112 -28.29 -7.39 27.68
N GLY A 113 -27.33 -8.31 27.44
CA GLY A 113 -27.57 -9.59 26.79
C GLY A 113 -27.83 -9.49 25.27
N VAL A 114 -27.61 -8.34 24.65
CA VAL A 114 -27.89 -8.06 23.23
C VAL A 114 -26.60 -7.87 22.45
N ASP A 115 -26.48 -8.58 21.34
CA ASP A 115 -25.36 -8.43 20.38
C ASP A 115 -25.68 -7.33 19.35
N LEU A 116 -25.12 -6.14 19.57
CA LEU A 116 -25.30 -4.98 18.70
C LEU A 116 -24.66 -5.15 17.32
N LEU A 117 -23.68 -6.04 17.17
CA LEU A 117 -22.98 -6.24 15.89
C LEU A 117 -23.89 -6.90 14.83
N LYS A 118 -25.01 -7.51 15.25
CA LYS A 118 -26.02 -8.08 14.36
C LYS A 118 -27.03 -7.07 13.84
N ASP A 119 -27.12 -5.89 14.46
CA ASP A 119 -27.99 -4.80 14.03
C ASP A 119 -27.19 -3.79 13.18
N ARG A 120 -27.52 -3.70 11.90
CA ARG A 120 -26.80 -2.84 10.95
C ARG A 120 -26.87 -1.35 11.31
N GLN A 121 -27.97 -0.88 11.87
CA GLN A 121 -28.11 0.51 12.30
C GLN A 121 -27.29 0.80 13.56
N ALA A 122 -27.33 -0.11 14.54
CA ALA A 122 -26.51 -0.01 15.74
C ALA A 122 -25.01 -0.05 15.38
N LEU A 123 -24.60 -0.99 14.50
CA LEU A 123 -23.22 -1.12 14.06
C LEU A 123 -22.71 0.17 13.37
N GLN A 124 -23.50 0.77 12.48
CA GLN A 124 -23.13 2.00 11.82
C GLN A 124 -22.89 3.15 12.82
N ARG A 125 -23.80 3.30 13.80
CA ARG A 125 -23.68 4.31 14.86
C ARG A 125 -22.48 4.05 15.78
N LEU A 126 -22.18 2.77 16.07
CA LEU A 126 -20.99 2.38 16.82
C LEU A 126 -19.71 2.77 16.05
N MET A 127 -19.64 2.50 14.75
CA MET A 127 -18.48 2.84 13.92
C MET A 127 -18.22 4.34 13.88
N GLU A 128 -19.26 5.15 13.63
CA GLU A 128 -19.16 6.62 13.63
C GLU A 128 -18.69 7.18 14.98
N SER A 129 -19.23 6.64 16.07
CA SER A 129 -18.82 7.04 17.42
C SER A 129 -17.43 6.57 17.80
N ALA A 130 -17.01 5.40 17.32
CA ALA A 130 -15.67 4.87 17.55
C ALA A 130 -14.60 5.72 16.86
N GLU A 131 -14.81 6.08 15.59
CA GLU A 131 -13.92 6.97 14.86
C GLU A 131 -13.79 8.33 15.54
N LYS A 132 -14.93 8.93 15.93
CA LYS A 132 -14.95 10.20 16.69
C LYS A 132 -14.16 10.07 18.00
N ALA A 133 -14.39 9.01 18.77
CA ALA A 133 -13.69 8.78 20.03
C ALA A 133 -12.17 8.59 19.83
N LYS A 134 -11.75 7.85 18.79
CA LYS A 134 -10.33 7.70 18.41
C LYS A 134 -9.68 9.06 18.15
N ILE A 135 -10.34 9.92 17.35
CA ILE A 135 -9.86 11.27 17.04
C ILE A 135 -9.75 12.13 18.30
N GLU A 136 -10.78 12.13 19.15
CA GLU A 136 -10.79 12.90 20.42
C GLU A 136 -9.68 12.42 21.37
N LEU A 137 -9.45 11.11 21.49
CA LEU A 137 -8.41 10.52 22.34
C LEU A 137 -6.99 10.82 21.86
N SER A 138 -6.78 11.31 20.65
CA SER A 138 -5.50 11.85 20.22
C SER A 138 -5.12 13.14 20.95
N ASN A 139 -6.13 13.92 21.40
CA ASN A 139 -5.92 15.18 22.11
C ASN A 139 -6.32 15.14 23.60
N LEU A 140 -7.30 14.29 23.93
CA LEU A 140 -7.85 14.16 25.29
C LEU A 140 -7.38 12.87 25.94
N THR A 141 -7.35 12.84 27.27
CA THR A 141 -7.03 11.63 28.06
C THR A 141 -8.23 10.71 28.23
N GLN A 142 -9.43 11.22 28.00
CA GLN A 142 -10.69 10.46 28.04
C GLN A 142 -11.75 11.15 27.18
N THR A 143 -12.73 10.39 26.71
CA THR A 143 -13.90 10.88 25.98
C THR A 143 -15.15 10.14 26.40
N GLN A 144 -16.31 10.82 26.37
CA GLN A 144 -17.61 10.22 26.64
C GLN A 144 -18.28 9.81 25.33
N ILE A 145 -18.67 8.54 25.24
CA ILE A 145 -19.43 8.00 24.13
C ILE A 145 -20.88 7.83 24.58
N SER A 146 -21.78 8.60 23.95
CA SER A 146 -23.22 8.57 24.23
C SER A 146 -23.99 8.19 22.97
N LEU A 147 -24.66 7.04 23.03
CA LEU A 147 -25.50 6.50 21.95
C LEU A 147 -26.90 6.22 22.48
N PRO A 148 -27.75 7.24 22.57
CA PRO A 148 -29.12 7.07 23.04
C PRO A 148 -29.93 6.23 22.05
N PHE A 149 -30.83 5.40 22.57
CA PHE A 149 -31.71 4.54 21.77
C PHE A 149 -30.95 3.66 20.75
N ILE A 150 -29.88 3.02 21.22
CA ILE A 150 -29.05 2.17 20.33
C ILE A 150 -29.80 0.91 19.89
N THR A 151 -30.64 0.39 20.77
CA THR A 151 -31.55 -0.73 20.51
C THR A 151 -32.75 -0.70 21.48
N ALA A 152 -33.73 -1.60 21.28
CA ALA A 152 -34.83 -1.82 22.16
C ALA A 152 -34.93 -3.30 22.57
N THR A 153 -35.24 -3.54 23.84
CA THR A 153 -35.50 -4.88 24.42
C THR A 153 -36.92 -4.92 24.94
N ALA A 154 -37.32 -6.07 25.48
CA ALA A 154 -38.61 -6.23 26.15
C ALA A 154 -38.79 -5.26 27.34
N ASP A 155 -37.69 -4.83 27.95
CA ASP A 155 -37.64 -3.87 29.07
C ASP A 155 -37.62 -2.41 28.63
N GLY A 156 -37.68 -2.14 27.31
CA GLY A 156 -37.69 -0.82 26.72
C GLY A 156 -36.40 -0.45 25.97
N PRO A 157 -36.27 0.85 25.64
CA PRO A 157 -35.10 1.34 24.91
C PRO A 157 -33.83 1.25 25.75
N LYS A 158 -32.70 0.92 25.08
CA LYS A 158 -31.39 0.83 25.69
C LYS A 158 -30.43 1.85 25.07
N HIS A 159 -29.45 2.26 25.87
CA HIS A 159 -28.50 3.31 25.54
C HIS A 159 -27.08 2.85 25.85
N ILE A 160 -26.09 3.42 25.17
CA ILE A 160 -24.68 3.34 25.57
C ILE A 160 -24.29 4.69 26.18
N GLU A 161 -23.77 4.66 27.38
CA GLU A 161 -23.09 5.78 28.04
C GLU A 161 -21.78 5.24 28.60
N GLU A 162 -20.69 5.48 27.90
CA GLU A 162 -19.38 4.92 28.23
C GLU A 162 -18.32 6.02 28.28
N ASN A 163 -17.45 5.98 29.27
CA ASN A 163 -16.29 6.86 29.37
C ASN A 163 -15.03 6.09 28.96
N LEU A 164 -14.56 6.29 27.74
CA LEU A 164 -13.37 5.63 27.21
C LEU A 164 -12.14 6.49 27.52
N THR A 165 -11.16 5.89 28.21
CA THR A 165 -9.88 6.53 28.48
C THR A 165 -8.87 6.21 27.37
N ARG A 166 -7.91 7.11 27.13
CA ARG A 166 -6.78 6.85 26.21
C ARG A 166 -6.01 5.59 26.60
N ALA A 167 -5.76 5.39 27.91
CA ALA A 167 -5.07 4.20 28.39
C ALA A 167 -5.81 2.90 28.02
N LYS A 168 -7.15 2.90 28.11
CA LYS A 168 -7.96 1.74 27.70
C LYS A 168 -7.94 1.55 26.18
N PHE A 169 -8.03 2.62 25.42
CA PHE A 169 -7.91 2.59 23.97
C PHE A 169 -6.55 2.00 23.53
N GLU A 170 -5.45 2.48 24.12
CA GLU A 170 -4.11 1.98 23.83
C GLU A 170 -3.93 0.50 24.25
N GLU A 171 -4.54 0.08 25.34
CA GLU A 171 -4.54 -1.31 25.79
C GLU A 171 -5.19 -2.24 24.75
N ILE A 172 -6.41 -1.90 24.30
CA ILE A 172 -7.17 -2.74 23.37
C ILE A 172 -6.60 -2.70 21.93
N CYS A 173 -5.73 -1.74 21.63
CA CYS A 173 -5.07 -1.56 20.33
C CYS A 173 -3.58 -1.93 20.34
N SER A 174 -3.04 -2.43 21.42
CA SER A 174 -1.60 -2.65 21.60
C SER A 174 -0.98 -3.56 20.53
N ASP A 175 -1.67 -4.60 20.12
CA ASP A 175 -1.22 -5.51 19.06
C ASP A 175 -1.20 -4.83 17.68
N LEU A 176 -2.13 -3.93 17.38
CA LEU A 176 -2.14 -3.15 16.13
C LEU A 176 -0.94 -2.19 16.08
N ILE A 177 -0.63 -1.55 17.21
CA ILE A 177 0.53 -0.67 17.33
C ILE A 177 1.82 -1.46 17.13
N ASP A 178 1.95 -2.63 17.76
CA ASP A 178 3.14 -3.48 17.61
C ASP A 178 3.33 -4.02 16.18
N ARG A 179 2.25 -4.25 15.43
CA ARG A 179 2.31 -4.65 14.01
C ARG A 179 3.05 -3.65 13.13
N CYS A 180 3.06 -2.37 13.49
CA CYS A 180 3.79 -1.36 12.74
C CYS A 180 5.33 -1.56 12.74
N ARG A 181 5.89 -2.33 13.67
CA ARG A 181 7.34 -2.54 13.77
C ARG A 181 7.90 -3.33 12.58
N THR A 182 7.25 -4.43 12.22
CA THR A 182 7.75 -5.36 11.21
C THR A 182 7.98 -4.70 9.84
N PRO A 183 7.02 -3.89 9.29
CA PRO A 183 7.28 -3.18 8.03
C PRO A 183 8.43 -2.17 8.12
N VAL A 184 8.63 -1.49 9.25
CA VAL A 184 9.77 -0.57 9.44
C VAL A 184 11.09 -1.32 9.38
N GLU A 185 11.22 -2.41 10.15
CA GLU A 185 12.42 -3.26 10.15
C GLU A 185 12.69 -3.86 8.77
N GLN A 186 11.64 -4.27 8.06
CA GLN A 186 11.76 -4.85 6.74
C GLN A 186 12.23 -3.81 5.70
N ALA A 187 11.67 -2.59 5.73
CA ALA A 187 12.07 -1.52 4.81
C ALA A 187 13.55 -1.15 5.01
N LEU A 188 14.00 -0.98 6.26
CA LEU A 188 15.39 -0.70 6.56
C LEU A 188 16.32 -1.82 6.10
N LYS A 189 15.94 -3.08 6.36
CA LYS A 189 16.72 -4.25 5.92
C LYS A 189 16.83 -4.34 4.40
N ASP A 190 15.74 -4.09 3.69
CA ASP A 190 15.72 -4.18 2.22
C ASP A 190 16.55 -3.06 1.55
N ALA A 191 16.68 -1.91 2.22
CA ALA A 191 17.53 -0.81 1.79
C ALA A 191 18.99 -0.91 2.26
N ASP A 192 19.35 -1.93 3.05
CA ASP A 192 20.64 -2.06 3.74
C ASP A 192 20.99 -0.86 4.62
N LEU A 193 19.95 -0.28 5.27
CA LEU A 193 20.07 0.89 6.15
C LEU A 193 19.92 0.50 7.62
N LYS A 194 20.59 1.26 8.47
CA LYS A 194 20.38 1.27 9.92
C LYS A 194 19.56 2.50 10.30
N LEU A 195 18.93 2.48 11.45
CA LEU A 195 18.20 3.64 11.99
C LEU A 195 19.09 4.89 12.14
N SER A 196 20.39 4.68 12.40
CA SER A 196 21.37 5.79 12.46
C SER A 196 21.59 6.50 11.13
N ASP A 197 21.27 5.85 10.01
CA ASP A 197 21.47 6.37 8.67
C ASP A 197 20.27 7.22 8.21
N ILE A 198 19.16 7.18 8.95
CA ILE A 198 17.98 7.98 8.70
C ILE A 198 18.15 9.38 9.28
N ASP A 199 18.10 10.40 8.43
CA ASP A 199 18.20 11.80 8.84
C ASP A 199 16.88 12.30 9.41
N GLU A 200 15.76 12.01 8.75
CA GLU A 200 14.42 12.47 9.14
C GLU A 200 13.37 11.36 9.03
N VAL A 201 12.39 11.41 9.92
CA VAL A 201 11.19 10.55 9.87
C VAL A 201 9.97 11.41 9.63
N ILE A 202 9.28 11.15 8.52
CA ILE A 202 8.10 11.89 8.09
C ILE A 202 6.85 11.07 8.42
N LEU A 203 5.93 11.66 9.17
CA LEU A 203 4.64 11.04 9.50
C LEU A 203 3.59 11.45 8.48
N VAL A 204 2.87 10.46 7.97
CA VAL A 204 1.80 10.59 6.98
C VAL A 204 0.58 9.80 7.45
N GLY A 205 -0.61 10.32 7.14
CA GLY A 205 -1.87 9.70 7.50
C GLY A 205 -2.38 10.11 8.89
N GLY A 206 -3.70 10.29 9.01
CA GLY A 206 -4.35 10.77 10.23
C GLY A 206 -4.12 9.90 11.46
N SER A 207 -3.92 8.58 11.27
CA SER A 207 -3.70 7.63 12.37
C SER A 207 -2.32 7.79 13.03
N THR A 208 -1.36 8.49 12.41
CA THR A 208 -0.09 8.87 13.05
C THR A 208 -0.25 9.89 14.18
N ARG A 209 -1.42 10.53 14.28
CA ARG A 209 -1.77 11.44 15.38
C ARG A 209 -2.07 10.70 16.69
N ILE A 210 -2.27 9.39 16.66
CA ILE A 210 -2.47 8.55 17.85
C ILE A 210 -1.19 8.62 18.69
N PRO A 211 -1.24 9.08 19.97
CA PRO A 211 -0.04 9.28 20.78
C PRO A 211 0.84 8.03 20.91
N ALA A 212 0.24 6.86 21.07
CA ALA A 212 0.99 5.62 21.16
C ALA A 212 1.72 5.25 19.86
N VAL A 213 1.17 5.61 18.70
CA VAL A 213 1.84 5.44 17.40
C VAL A 213 3.01 6.42 17.29
N PHE A 214 2.81 7.68 17.63
CA PHE A 214 3.87 8.69 17.64
C PHE A 214 5.05 8.27 18.53
N GLU A 215 4.76 7.84 19.77
CA GLU A 215 5.78 7.37 20.71
C GLU A 215 6.48 6.09 20.23
N LEU A 216 5.76 5.19 19.55
CA LEU A 216 6.36 4.02 18.92
C LEU A 216 7.40 4.43 17.89
N VAL A 217 7.02 5.34 16.96
CA VAL A 217 7.91 5.81 15.89
C VAL A 217 9.14 6.50 16.49
N LYS A 218 8.94 7.41 17.45
CA LYS A 218 10.01 8.08 18.19
C LYS A 218 10.97 7.08 18.84
N LYS A 219 10.43 6.04 19.48
CA LYS A 219 11.22 4.99 20.13
C LYS A 219 12.02 4.15 19.12
N ILE A 220 11.39 3.77 18.00
CA ILE A 220 12.05 3.02 16.93
C ILE A 220 13.14 3.88 16.29
N ALA A 221 12.83 5.11 15.90
CA ALA A 221 13.76 5.99 15.21
C ALA A 221 14.88 6.55 16.12
N GLY A 222 14.69 6.54 17.42
CA GLY A 222 15.62 7.15 18.38
C GLY A 222 15.70 8.68 18.31
N LYS A 223 14.74 9.30 17.60
CA LYS A 223 14.61 10.74 17.40
C LYS A 223 13.15 11.17 17.27
N GLU A 224 12.87 12.45 17.46
CA GLU A 224 11.54 13.03 17.22
C GLU A 224 11.20 12.93 15.71
N PRO A 225 9.99 12.43 15.36
CA PRO A 225 9.50 12.55 14.00
C PRO A 225 9.34 14.01 13.57
N ASN A 226 9.53 14.28 12.28
CA ASN A 226 9.36 15.60 11.72
C ASN A 226 7.88 15.99 11.66
N CYS A 227 7.52 17.11 12.28
CA CYS A 227 6.16 17.64 12.35
C CYS A 227 5.96 18.90 11.51
N THR A 228 6.87 19.21 10.57
CA THR A 228 6.77 20.43 9.72
C THR A 228 5.73 20.27 8.62
N VAL A 229 5.38 19.06 8.25
CA VAL A 229 4.34 18.75 7.27
C VAL A 229 3.04 18.30 7.96
N ASN A 230 1.91 18.69 7.40
CA ASN A 230 0.62 18.21 7.87
C ASN A 230 0.38 16.77 7.36
N PRO A 231 0.27 15.76 8.23
CA PRO A 231 0.10 14.36 7.81
C PRO A 231 -1.20 14.09 7.04
N ASP A 232 -2.21 14.96 7.14
CA ASP A 232 -3.48 14.81 6.42
C ASP A 232 -3.44 15.41 5.00
N GLU A 233 -2.49 16.31 4.71
CA GLU A 233 -2.45 17.08 3.46
C GLU A 233 -1.21 16.81 2.62
N VAL A 234 -0.15 16.31 3.23
CA VAL A 234 1.19 16.20 2.61
C VAL A 234 1.18 15.38 1.32
N VAL A 235 0.38 14.32 1.25
CA VAL A 235 0.23 13.48 0.05
C VAL A 235 -0.40 14.27 -1.10
N ALA A 236 -1.47 15.02 -0.83
CA ALA A 236 -2.14 15.85 -1.82
C ALA A 236 -1.23 16.98 -2.32
N LEU A 237 -0.44 17.60 -1.44
CA LEU A 237 0.56 18.60 -1.80
C LEU A 237 1.64 18.00 -2.71
N GLY A 238 2.14 16.81 -2.40
CA GLY A 238 3.12 16.12 -3.24
C GLY A 238 2.56 15.72 -4.61
N ALA A 239 1.30 15.29 -4.66
CA ALA A 239 0.61 15.03 -5.93
C ALA A 239 0.47 16.32 -6.77
N ALA A 240 0.24 17.46 -6.14
CA ALA A 240 0.20 18.76 -6.82
C ALA A 240 1.58 19.15 -7.37
N VAL A 241 2.67 18.91 -6.64
CA VAL A 241 4.04 19.09 -7.15
C VAL A 241 4.27 18.22 -8.40
N GLN A 242 3.89 16.94 -8.34
CA GLN A 242 4.01 16.04 -9.50
C GLN A 242 3.17 16.52 -10.69
N ALA A 243 1.98 17.06 -10.45
CA ALA A 243 1.17 17.64 -11.50
C ALA A 243 1.86 18.84 -12.16
N GLY A 244 2.50 19.72 -11.37
CA GLY A 244 3.31 20.83 -11.86
C GLY A 244 4.51 20.37 -12.70
N VAL A 245 5.17 19.29 -12.31
CA VAL A 245 6.25 18.67 -13.11
C VAL A 245 5.73 18.20 -14.46
N LEU A 246 4.61 17.50 -14.50
CA LEU A 246 4.00 17.00 -15.74
C LEU A 246 3.46 18.13 -16.62
N ALA A 247 3.04 19.26 -16.04
CA ALA A 247 2.63 20.45 -16.76
C ALA A 247 3.81 21.29 -17.31
N GLY A 248 5.04 20.97 -16.90
CA GLY A 248 6.25 21.74 -17.24
C GLY A 248 6.38 23.05 -16.45
N GLU A 249 5.61 23.24 -15.39
CA GLU A 249 5.66 24.41 -14.49
C GLU A 249 6.75 24.27 -13.42
N VAL A 250 7.13 23.03 -13.11
CA VAL A 250 8.21 22.67 -12.20
C VAL A 250 9.27 21.92 -12.98
N SER A 251 10.51 22.40 -12.96
CA SER A 251 11.67 21.76 -13.59
C SER A 251 12.58 21.13 -12.53
N ASP A 252 13.52 20.31 -13.02
CA ASP A 252 14.65 19.77 -12.25
C ASP A 252 14.25 18.81 -11.10
N ILE A 253 13.12 18.12 -11.24
CA ILE A 253 12.72 17.02 -10.34
C ILE A 253 12.80 15.68 -11.08
N VAL A 254 13.52 14.75 -10.48
CA VAL A 254 13.62 13.34 -10.90
C VAL A 254 13.05 12.46 -9.79
N LEU A 255 12.06 11.66 -10.13
CA LEU A 255 11.42 10.71 -9.23
C LEU A 255 11.71 9.28 -9.68
N LEU A 256 12.34 8.51 -8.82
CA LEU A 256 12.63 7.09 -9.02
C LEU A 256 11.89 6.28 -7.94
N ASP A 257 10.90 5.52 -8.36
CA ASP A 257 10.09 4.66 -7.49
C ASP A 257 10.50 3.19 -7.63
N VAL A 258 9.95 2.31 -6.82
CA VAL A 258 10.27 0.87 -6.81
C VAL A 258 9.02 0.01 -6.91
N THR A 259 9.17 -1.22 -7.39
CA THR A 259 8.10 -2.22 -7.31
C THR A 259 7.99 -2.76 -5.88
N PRO A 260 6.79 -2.80 -5.26
CA PRO A 260 6.63 -3.17 -3.85
C PRO A 260 6.74 -4.68 -3.61
N LEU A 261 6.41 -5.48 -4.62
CA LEU A 261 6.38 -6.95 -4.54
C LEU A 261 7.13 -7.56 -5.73
N SER A 262 7.76 -8.70 -5.49
CA SER A 262 8.41 -9.48 -6.56
C SER A 262 7.40 -9.96 -7.60
N LEU A 263 7.80 -9.90 -8.86
CA LEU A 263 7.06 -10.40 -10.00
C LEU A 263 7.76 -11.62 -10.60
N GLY A 264 6.99 -12.58 -11.05
CA GLY A 264 7.52 -13.80 -11.61
C GLY A 264 6.49 -14.58 -12.38
N LEU A 265 6.83 -15.79 -12.71
CA LEU A 265 5.94 -16.70 -13.41
C LEU A 265 5.97 -18.11 -12.79
N GLU A 266 4.89 -18.85 -13.07
CA GLU A 266 4.80 -20.24 -12.68
C GLU A 266 5.76 -21.08 -13.50
N THR A 267 6.53 -21.93 -12.83
CA THR A 267 7.40 -22.94 -13.43
C THR A 267 7.05 -24.33 -12.94
N LEU A 268 7.75 -25.35 -13.48
CA LEU A 268 7.52 -26.76 -13.16
C LEU A 268 7.43 -26.99 -11.64
N GLY A 269 6.41 -27.75 -11.22
CA GLY A 269 6.20 -28.10 -9.82
C GLY A 269 5.34 -27.09 -9.03
N GLY A 270 4.69 -26.12 -9.70
CA GLY A 270 3.86 -25.11 -9.04
C GLY A 270 4.67 -24.11 -8.21
N VAL A 271 5.88 -23.81 -8.65
CA VAL A 271 6.83 -22.91 -8.02
C VAL A 271 6.81 -21.56 -8.76
N MET A 272 6.89 -20.47 -8.01
CA MET A 272 7.09 -19.12 -8.56
C MET A 272 8.56 -18.86 -8.81
N THR A 273 8.93 -18.65 -10.07
CA THR A 273 10.28 -18.19 -10.45
C THR A 273 10.24 -16.66 -10.56
N LYS A 274 10.95 -16.00 -9.64
CA LYS A 274 11.02 -14.54 -9.59
C LYS A 274 11.82 -14.00 -10.77
N GLN A 275 11.23 -13.03 -11.49
CA GLN A 275 11.85 -12.31 -12.60
C GLN A 275 12.33 -10.94 -12.16
N ILE A 276 11.49 -10.17 -11.51
CA ILE A 276 11.79 -8.85 -10.99
C ILE A 276 11.63 -8.90 -9.46
N PRO A 277 12.73 -8.78 -8.70
CA PRO A 277 12.67 -8.71 -7.25
C PRO A 277 11.91 -7.46 -6.76
N ARG A 278 11.28 -7.54 -5.59
CA ARG A 278 10.74 -6.36 -4.92
C ARG A 278 11.83 -5.31 -4.70
N ASN A 279 11.43 -4.07 -4.59
CA ASN A 279 12.30 -2.91 -4.46
C ASN A 279 13.26 -2.71 -5.66
N THR A 280 12.87 -3.19 -6.84
CA THR A 280 13.55 -2.86 -8.10
C THR A 280 13.08 -1.49 -8.58
N THR A 281 14.03 -0.60 -8.88
CA THR A 281 13.75 0.76 -9.36
C THR A 281 12.99 0.75 -10.69
N LEU A 282 11.99 1.62 -10.81
CA LEU A 282 11.14 1.77 -11.99
C LEU A 282 11.54 3.01 -12.84
N PRO A 283 11.39 2.96 -14.16
CA PRO A 283 10.95 1.82 -14.98
C PRO A 283 12.02 0.72 -15.10
N THR A 284 11.59 -0.51 -15.34
CA THR A 284 12.51 -1.64 -15.50
C THR A 284 12.02 -2.65 -16.53
N SER A 285 12.96 -3.42 -17.09
CA SER A 285 12.68 -4.48 -18.04
C SER A 285 13.62 -5.65 -17.80
N LYS A 286 13.08 -6.86 -17.80
CA LYS A 286 13.86 -8.09 -17.67
C LYS A 286 13.31 -9.19 -18.54
N SER A 287 14.23 -9.91 -19.22
CA SER A 287 13.92 -11.07 -20.05
C SER A 287 14.62 -12.31 -19.53
N GLU A 288 13.95 -13.45 -19.59
CA GLU A 288 14.51 -14.76 -19.31
C GLU A 288 13.99 -15.79 -20.33
N THR A 289 14.82 -16.79 -20.66
CA THR A 289 14.46 -17.81 -21.62
C THR A 289 14.09 -19.12 -20.91
N PHE A 290 12.90 -19.59 -21.21
CA PHE A 290 12.32 -20.85 -20.73
C PHE A 290 12.20 -21.85 -21.89
N SER A 291 11.75 -23.06 -21.58
CA SER A 291 11.54 -24.08 -22.58
C SER A 291 10.27 -24.90 -22.28
N THR A 292 9.98 -25.87 -23.20
CA THR A 292 8.86 -26.79 -23.04
C THR A 292 9.15 -27.87 -22.00
N ALA A 293 8.12 -28.36 -21.34
CA ALA A 293 8.17 -29.40 -20.30
C ALA A 293 7.97 -30.81 -20.84
N ALA A 294 7.42 -30.96 -22.06
CA ALA A 294 7.09 -32.22 -22.69
C ALA A 294 7.55 -32.27 -24.16
N ASP A 295 7.83 -33.48 -24.65
CA ASP A 295 8.14 -33.69 -26.05
C ASP A 295 6.95 -33.38 -26.96
N GLY A 296 7.20 -32.69 -28.08
CA GLY A 296 6.18 -32.34 -29.05
C GLY A 296 5.18 -31.25 -28.58
N GLN A 297 5.45 -30.58 -27.48
CA GLN A 297 4.62 -29.50 -26.94
C GLN A 297 4.58 -28.32 -27.91
N THR A 298 3.37 -27.89 -28.32
CA THR A 298 3.12 -26.82 -29.30
C THR A 298 2.58 -25.53 -28.70
N SER A 299 2.38 -25.49 -27.38
CA SER A 299 1.94 -24.30 -26.65
C SER A 299 2.49 -24.25 -25.24
N VAL A 300 2.64 -23.06 -24.70
CA VAL A 300 2.98 -22.83 -23.30
C VAL A 300 1.98 -21.86 -22.69
N GLU A 301 1.57 -22.14 -21.47
CA GLU A 301 0.76 -21.24 -20.66
C GLU A 301 1.67 -20.48 -19.71
N ILE A 302 1.52 -19.17 -19.67
CA ILE A 302 2.29 -18.28 -18.84
C ILE A 302 1.35 -17.69 -17.78
N ASN A 303 1.52 -18.11 -16.53
CA ASN A 303 0.81 -17.57 -15.37
C ASN A 303 1.71 -16.54 -14.67
N VAL A 304 1.33 -15.28 -14.73
CA VAL A 304 2.06 -14.15 -14.14
C VAL A 304 1.67 -14.01 -12.68
N LEU A 305 2.67 -13.93 -11.82
CA LEU A 305 2.51 -13.96 -10.37
C LEU A 305 3.15 -12.74 -9.70
N GLN A 306 2.55 -12.32 -8.59
CA GLN A 306 3.09 -11.29 -7.70
C GLN A 306 3.11 -11.79 -6.26
N GLY A 307 4.23 -11.59 -5.56
CA GLY A 307 4.38 -11.92 -4.14
C GLY A 307 5.76 -12.48 -3.79
N GLU A 308 5.91 -12.87 -2.52
CA GLU A 308 7.20 -13.27 -1.96
C GLU A 308 7.28 -14.78 -1.63
N ARG A 309 6.18 -15.51 -1.81
CA ARG A 309 6.09 -16.91 -1.44
C ARG A 309 6.71 -17.82 -2.53
N GLU A 310 7.15 -19.02 -2.12
CA GLU A 310 7.76 -20.00 -3.01
C GLU A 310 6.74 -20.63 -3.96
N PHE A 311 5.53 -20.94 -3.48
CA PHE A 311 4.54 -21.67 -4.25
C PHE A 311 3.50 -20.75 -4.90
N VAL A 312 3.07 -21.10 -6.10
CA VAL A 312 2.05 -20.38 -6.89
C VAL A 312 0.78 -20.12 -6.10
N LYS A 313 0.27 -21.12 -5.38
CA LYS A 313 -0.97 -21.02 -4.57
C LYS A 313 -0.94 -19.96 -3.47
N ASP A 314 0.24 -19.57 -3.03
CA ASP A 314 0.47 -18.64 -1.92
C ASP A 314 0.80 -17.21 -2.42
N ASN A 315 0.85 -17.04 -3.77
CA ASN A 315 1.08 -15.76 -4.43
C ASN A 315 -0.18 -15.29 -5.19
N LYS A 316 -0.22 -14.03 -5.55
CA LYS A 316 -1.31 -13.46 -6.35
C LYS A 316 -1.07 -13.74 -7.83
N SER A 317 -1.99 -14.45 -8.50
CA SER A 317 -2.02 -14.49 -9.95
C SER A 317 -2.56 -13.16 -10.48
N LEU A 318 -1.79 -12.52 -11.35
CA LEU A 318 -2.15 -11.27 -12.02
C LEU A 318 -2.86 -11.53 -13.34
N GLY A 319 -2.56 -12.67 -13.99
CA GLY A 319 -3.19 -13.07 -15.23
C GLY A 319 -2.46 -14.25 -15.86
N THR A 320 -3.16 -14.93 -16.76
CA THR A 320 -2.65 -16.07 -17.51
C THR A 320 -2.88 -15.84 -18.99
N PHE A 321 -1.86 -16.10 -19.82
CA PHE A 321 -1.99 -16.07 -21.26
C PHE A 321 -1.23 -17.24 -21.88
N ARG A 322 -1.54 -17.54 -23.17
CA ARG A 322 -1.01 -18.70 -23.84
C ARG A 322 -0.29 -18.33 -25.13
N LEU A 323 0.92 -18.84 -25.28
CA LEU A 323 1.66 -18.80 -26.53
C LEU A 323 1.44 -20.11 -27.29
N ASP A 324 0.83 -20.02 -28.46
CA ASP A 324 0.51 -21.12 -29.35
C ASP A 324 1.41 -21.13 -30.59
N GLY A 325 1.45 -22.28 -31.29
CA GLY A 325 2.14 -22.43 -32.57
C GLY A 325 3.65 -22.62 -32.45
N ILE A 326 4.11 -23.13 -31.32
CA ILE A 326 5.49 -23.58 -31.14
C ILE A 326 5.70 -24.84 -32.01
N PRO A 327 6.72 -24.90 -32.88
CA PRO A 327 7.01 -26.08 -33.64
C PRO A 327 7.31 -27.29 -32.73
N PRO A 328 6.75 -28.49 -33.03
CA PRO A 328 7.01 -29.68 -32.23
C PRO A 328 8.51 -30.01 -32.20
N ALA A 329 9.05 -30.18 -31.00
CA ALA A 329 10.44 -30.52 -30.76
C ALA A 329 10.57 -31.33 -29.45
N PRO A 330 11.70 -32.00 -29.19
CA PRO A 330 11.97 -32.60 -27.88
C PRO A 330 11.88 -31.53 -26.77
N ARG A 331 11.45 -31.96 -25.58
CA ARG A 331 11.41 -31.08 -24.40
C ARG A 331 12.75 -30.37 -24.17
N GLY A 332 12.72 -29.12 -23.77
CA GLY A 332 13.93 -28.34 -23.50
C GLY A 332 14.62 -27.76 -24.74
N VAL A 333 14.17 -28.10 -25.97
CA VAL A 333 14.75 -27.56 -27.22
C VAL A 333 14.15 -26.20 -27.61
N PRO A 334 12.81 -25.98 -27.58
CA PRO A 334 12.25 -24.66 -27.86
C PRO A 334 12.78 -23.61 -26.89
N GLN A 335 13.00 -22.39 -27.39
CA GLN A 335 13.45 -21.25 -26.60
C GLN A 335 12.33 -20.22 -26.54
N ILE A 336 11.70 -20.12 -25.39
CA ILE A 336 10.61 -19.19 -25.13
C ILE A 336 11.16 -18.04 -24.29
N GLU A 337 11.36 -16.88 -24.88
CA GLU A 337 11.76 -15.68 -24.15
C GLU A 337 10.51 -15.04 -23.54
N VAL A 338 10.52 -14.85 -22.22
CA VAL A 338 9.48 -14.12 -21.49
C VAL A 338 10.08 -12.83 -20.98
N LYS A 339 9.50 -11.70 -21.40
CA LYS A 339 9.94 -10.36 -21.07
C LYS A 339 8.90 -9.69 -20.16
N PHE A 340 9.36 -9.16 -19.04
CA PHE A 340 8.61 -8.32 -18.11
C PHE A 340 9.04 -6.87 -18.34
N ASP A 341 8.10 -5.99 -18.65
CA ASP A 341 8.31 -4.54 -18.76
C ASP A 341 7.41 -3.82 -17.76
N ILE A 342 7.98 -2.99 -16.90
CA ILE A 342 7.23 -2.16 -15.97
C ILE A 342 7.54 -0.70 -16.27
N ASP A 343 6.49 0.08 -16.51
CA ASP A 343 6.64 1.51 -16.77
C ASP A 343 6.83 2.33 -15.48
N ALA A 344 7.03 3.65 -15.62
CA ALA A 344 7.21 4.57 -14.50
C ALA A 344 5.94 4.70 -13.61
N ASN A 345 4.78 4.22 -14.05
CA ASN A 345 3.55 4.17 -13.27
C ASN A 345 3.37 2.83 -12.51
N GLY A 346 4.31 1.90 -12.69
CA GLY A 346 4.21 0.55 -12.15
C GLY A 346 3.31 -0.39 -12.95
N ILE A 347 2.92 -0.03 -14.18
CA ILE A 347 2.08 -0.87 -15.05
C ILE A 347 2.92 -1.95 -15.70
N LEU A 348 2.52 -3.19 -15.52
CA LEU A 348 3.22 -4.37 -15.99
C LEU A 348 2.70 -4.82 -17.36
N GLY A 349 3.62 -5.05 -18.28
CA GLY A 349 3.40 -5.81 -19.51
C GLY A 349 4.28 -7.08 -19.52
N VAL A 350 3.73 -8.20 -19.92
CA VAL A 350 4.48 -9.46 -20.09
C VAL A 350 4.29 -9.98 -21.50
N THR A 351 5.40 -10.24 -22.17
CA THR A 351 5.44 -10.74 -23.53
C THR A 351 6.21 -12.07 -23.59
N ALA A 352 5.66 -13.05 -24.27
CA ALA A 352 6.33 -14.34 -24.55
C ALA A 352 6.55 -14.50 -26.05
N ILE A 353 7.78 -14.89 -26.44
CA ILE A 353 8.18 -15.08 -27.85
C ILE A 353 8.89 -16.42 -28.01
N ASP A 354 8.41 -17.26 -28.91
CA ASP A 354 9.17 -18.40 -29.37
C ASP A 354 10.24 -17.94 -30.37
N LYS A 355 11.51 -18.06 -30.01
CA LYS A 355 12.65 -17.63 -30.85
C LYS A 355 12.79 -18.42 -32.15
N GLY A 356 12.25 -19.64 -32.21
CA GLY A 356 12.31 -20.47 -33.38
C GLY A 356 11.29 -20.07 -34.46
N SER A 357 10.07 -19.74 -34.08
CA SER A 357 8.98 -19.41 -35.02
C SER A 357 8.63 -17.92 -35.07
N ASN A 358 9.16 -17.10 -34.15
CA ASN A 358 8.78 -15.71 -33.94
C ASN A 358 7.27 -15.52 -33.54
N LYS A 359 6.63 -16.60 -33.10
CA LYS A 359 5.28 -16.48 -32.52
C LYS A 359 5.34 -15.75 -31.19
N GLN A 360 4.38 -14.85 -30.99
CA GLN A 360 4.33 -13.99 -29.83
C GLN A 360 2.92 -14.00 -29.23
N ALA A 361 2.86 -13.90 -27.91
CA ALA A 361 1.67 -13.59 -27.15
C ALA A 361 2.03 -12.64 -26.01
N ASP A 362 1.11 -11.82 -25.55
CA ASP A 362 1.33 -10.85 -24.50
C ASP A 362 0.09 -10.66 -23.64
N ILE A 363 0.32 -10.13 -22.45
CA ILE A 363 -0.70 -9.63 -21.55
C ILE A 363 -0.26 -8.26 -21.00
N LYS A 364 -1.18 -7.34 -20.91
CA LYS A 364 -1.02 -6.09 -20.17
C LYS A 364 -1.91 -6.15 -18.93
N ILE A 365 -1.29 -5.94 -17.80
CA ILE A 365 -1.90 -6.10 -16.49
C ILE A 365 -2.16 -4.73 -15.88
#